data_57e02c7d8c94c4981ee0eb9a94f4df93
#
_entry.id   57e02c7d8c94c4981ee0eb9a94f4df93
#
_cell.length_a   1.000
_cell.length_b   1.000
_cell.length_c   1.000
_cell.angle_alpha   90.00
_cell.angle_beta   90.00
_cell.angle_gamma   90.00
#
_symmetry.space_group_name_H-M   'P 1'
#
loop_
_entity.id
_entity.type
_entity.pdbx_description
1 polymer ?
#
loop_
_entity_poly.entity_id
_entity_poly.type
_entity_poly.pdbx_seq_one_letter_code
_entity_poly.pdbx_strand_id
1 'polypeptide(L)'
;LCLLFSLSCGSPIQDENLSIFRYNQASGIATLDPVFAKDQATIWATNQLFNGLVQLDDQLNVKLSVANSYTITPDGLDYIFILRDDVFFHDHDLFNNGKGRQVKAKDFEYSFARLIDKDLASPGAWVMGTVESFKAKNDSTFNIRLKKPFPAFLSLLSMQYCSVVPHEIIKGGNFNHH
;
A
#
# COMPACT_ATOMS: atom_id res chain seq x y z
N LEU A 1 -41.29 -15.05 43.95
CA LEU A 1 -39.88 -15.46 43.85
C LEU A 1 -39.36 -15.14 42.44
N CYS A 2 -38.75 -13.94 42.26
CA CYS A 2 -38.14 -13.55 40.98
C CYS A 2 -36.71 -14.06 40.94
N LEU A 3 -36.40 -14.98 39.99
CA LEU A 3 -35.04 -15.39 39.66
C LEU A 3 -34.41 -14.37 38.66
N LEU A 4 -33.45 -13.60 39.12
CA LEU A 4 -32.59 -12.77 38.27
C LEU A 4 -31.47 -13.64 37.64
N PHE A 5 -31.58 -13.90 36.34
CA PHE A 5 -30.49 -14.47 35.57
C PHE A 5 -29.47 -13.34 35.23
N SER A 6 -28.34 -13.33 35.92
CA SER A 6 -27.20 -12.52 35.55
C SER A 6 -26.48 -13.20 34.39
N LEU A 7 -26.69 -12.66 33.18
CA LEU A 7 -25.86 -12.98 32.02
C LEU A 7 -24.46 -12.39 32.23
N SER A 8 -23.51 -13.23 32.63
CA SER A 8 -22.10 -12.89 32.66
C SER A 8 -21.60 -12.79 31.20
N CYS A 9 -21.35 -11.58 30.71
CA CYS A 9 -20.57 -11.38 29.53
C CYS A 9 -19.15 -11.84 29.83
N GLY A 10 -18.74 -12.97 29.26
CA GLY A 10 -17.36 -13.43 29.29
C GLY A 10 -16.48 -12.38 28.61
N SER A 11 -15.45 -11.89 29.33
CA SER A 11 -14.42 -11.03 28.75
C SER A 11 -13.71 -11.78 27.62
N PRO A 12 -13.44 -11.15 26.47
CA PRO A 12 -12.64 -11.78 25.43
C PRO A 12 -11.25 -12.10 26.00
N ILE A 13 -10.73 -13.28 25.70
CA ILE A 13 -9.37 -13.69 26.04
C ILE A 13 -8.43 -12.65 25.44
N GLN A 14 -7.81 -11.82 26.27
CA GLN A 14 -6.72 -10.94 25.86
C GLN A 14 -5.46 -11.79 25.82
N ASP A 15 -4.96 -12.04 24.63
CA ASP A 15 -3.59 -12.51 24.46
C ASP A 15 -2.68 -11.31 24.78
N GLU A 16 -2.03 -11.34 25.96
CA GLU A 16 -1.25 -10.22 26.53
C GLU A 16 -0.06 -9.80 25.67
N ASN A 17 0.29 -10.57 24.62
CA ASN A 17 1.41 -10.33 23.73
C ASN A 17 1.02 -9.68 22.38
N LEU A 18 -0.26 -9.43 22.12
CA LEU A 18 -0.71 -8.83 20.87
C LEU A 18 -1.03 -7.34 21.05
N SER A 19 -0.38 -6.48 20.25
CA SER A 19 -0.80 -5.09 20.09
C SER A 19 -2.05 -5.04 19.20
N ILE A 20 -3.22 -4.80 19.81
CA ILE A 20 -4.49 -4.78 19.09
C ILE A 20 -4.83 -3.35 18.71
N PHE A 21 -4.86 -3.06 17.40
CA PHE A 21 -5.42 -1.84 16.84
C PHE A 21 -6.90 -2.06 16.47
N ARG A 22 -7.79 -1.27 17.05
CA ARG A 22 -9.24 -1.35 16.79
C ARG A 22 -9.66 -0.12 16.00
N TYR A 23 -10.12 -0.35 14.78
CA TYR A 23 -10.62 0.70 13.88
C TYR A 23 -12.13 0.55 13.72
N ASN A 24 -12.89 1.60 14.11
CA ASN A 24 -14.34 1.63 13.93
C ASN A 24 -14.69 2.48 12.71
N GLN A 25 -15.37 1.87 11.75
CA GLN A 25 -15.80 2.53 10.52
C GLN A 25 -17.32 2.39 10.36
N ALA A 26 -18.03 3.52 10.28
CA ALA A 26 -19.50 3.54 10.15
C ALA A 26 -19.96 3.06 8.77
N SER A 27 -19.18 3.32 7.72
CA SER A 27 -19.44 2.85 6.36
C SER A 27 -18.73 1.51 6.12
N GLY A 28 -19.35 0.59 5.39
CA GLY A 28 -18.67 -0.63 4.97
C GLY A 28 -17.42 -0.32 4.13
N ILE A 29 -16.37 -1.14 4.28
CA ILE A 29 -15.18 -1.09 3.44
C ILE A 29 -15.45 -1.95 2.21
N ALA A 30 -15.50 -1.31 1.04
CA ALA A 30 -15.88 -1.99 -0.21
C ALA A 30 -14.78 -2.93 -0.72
N THR A 31 -13.52 -2.60 -0.46
CA THR A 31 -12.34 -3.37 -0.88
C THR A 31 -11.13 -2.98 -0.04
N LEU A 32 -10.17 -3.90 0.10
CA LEU A 32 -8.85 -3.60 0.66
C LEU A 32 -7.76 -3.49 -0.44
N ASP A 33 -8.14 -3.61 -1.71
CA ASP A 33 -7.18 -3.43 -2.81
C ASP A 33 -6.91 -1.93 -3.06
N PRO A 34 -5.66 -1.46 -2.85
CA PRO A 34 -5.32 -0.04 -2.98
C PRO A 34 -5.65 0.55 -4.36
N VAL A 35 -5.61 -0.26 -5.42
CA VAL A 35 -5.90 0.20 -6.78
C VAL A 35 -7.33 0.73 -6.95
N PHE A 36 -8.25 0.32 -6.06
CA PHE A 36 -9.66 0.73 -6.05
C PHE A 36 -10.03 1.67 -4.89
N ALA A 37 -9.08 2.17 -4.13
CA ALA A 37 -9.31 3.01 -2.94
C ALA A 37 -9.84 4.40 -3.29
N LYS A 38 -11.12 4.52 -3.68
CA LYS A 38 -11.75 5.75 -4.16
C LYS A 38 -12.56 6.53 -3.12
N ASP A 39 -13.01 5.88 -2.05
CA ASP A 39 -13.79 6.47 -0.97
C ASP A 39 -12.97 6.53 0.32
N GLN A 40 -13.39 7.43 1.24
CA GLN A 40 -12.65 7.69 2.47
C GLN A 40 -12.49 6.45 3.35
N ALA A 41 -13.53 5.60 3.43
CA ALA A 41 -13.50 4.39 4.25
C ALA A 41 -12.41 3.42 3.74
N THR A 42 -12.39 3.18 2.44
CA THR A 42 -11.38 2.34 1.78
C THR A 42 -9.98 2.95 1.86
N ILE A 43 -9.84 4.27 1.62
CA ILE A 43 -8.55 4.98 1.72
C ILE A 43 -7.97 4.85 3.13
N TRP A 44 -8.76 5.08 4.17
CA TRP A 44 -8.28 4.99 5.54
C TRP A 44 -7.90 3.57 5.94
N ALA A 45 -8.68 2.57 5.54
CA ALA A 45 -8.36 1.18 5.80
C ALA A 45 -7.07 0.74 5.09
N THR A 46 -6.95 1.04 3.80
CA THR A 46 -5.76 0.69 3.01
C THR A 46 -4.50 1.42 3.49
N ASN A 47 -4.63 2.65 4.01
CA ASN A 47 -3.53 3.39 4.63
C ASN A 47 -2.93 2.70 5.86
N GLN A 48 -3.73 1.92 6.60
CA GLN A 48 -3.24 1.17 7.75
C GLN A 48 -2.52 -0.14 7.35
N LEU A 49 -2.76 -0.62 6.13
CA LEU A 49 -2.32 -1.95 5.69
C LEU A 49 -1.16 -1.89 4.70
N PHE A 50 -1.06 -0.82 3.92
CA PHE A 50 -0.12 -0.74 2.79
C PHE A 50 0.71 0.53 2.83
N ASN A 51 1.94 0.41 2.33
CA ASN A 51 2.88 1.49 2.20
C ASN A 51 3.26 1.71 0.73
N GLY A 52 3.56 2.98 0.40
CA GLY A 52 4.17 3.38 -0.88
C GLY A 52 5.68 3.60 -0.75
N LEU A 53 6.29 4.12 -1.81
CA LEU A 53 7.69 4.58 -1.79
C LEU A 53 7.89 5.68 -0.74
N VAL A 54 6.93 6.59 -0.67
CA VAL A 54 6.90 7.74 0.23
C VAL A 54 5.52 7.85 0.87
N GLN A 55 5.43 8.65 1.93
CA GLN A 55 4.19 8.98 2.64
C GLN A 55 4.21 10.46 3.03
N LEU A 56 3.08 11.01 3.48
CA LEU A 56 3.03 12.34 4.08
C LEU A 56 3.09 12.23 5.61
N ASP A 57 3.78 13.19 6.23
CA ASP A 57 3.69 13.40 7.69
C ASP A 57 2.48 14.28 8.05
N ASP A 58 2.28 14.51 9.36
CA ASP A 58 1.16 15.32 9.88
C ASP A 58 1.19 16.79 9.40
N GLN A 59 2.33 17.27 8.90
CA GLN A 59 2.52 18.58 8.31
C GLN A 59 2.43 18.56 6.78
N LEU A 60 2.03 17.42 6.19
CA LEU A 60 1.93 17.19 4.75
C LEU A 60 3.28 17.25 4.01
N ASN A 61 4.40 17.09 4.71
CA ASN A 61 5.70 16.94 4.06
C ASN A 61 5.90 15.50 3.61
N VAL A 62 6.55 15.34 2.46
CA VAL A 62 6.93 14.02 1.95
C VAL A 62 8.02 13.41 2.81
N LYS A 63 7.77 12.20 3.31
CA LYS A 63 8.71 11.35 4.05
C LYS A 63 8.96 10.06 3.29
N LEU A 64 10.13 9.50 3.46
CA LEU A 64 10.45 8.16 2.98
C LEU A 64 9.61 7.11 3.73
N SER A 65 9.18 6.06 3.02
CA SER A 65 8.45 4.93 3.60
C SER A 65 9.15 3.61 3.23
N VAL A 66 8.79 2.96 2.12
CA VAL A 66 9.52 1.78 1.62
C VAL A 66 10.83 2.19 0.95
N ALA A 67 10.92 3.40 0.40
CA ALA A 67 12.19 3.92 -0.08
C ALA A 67 13.12 4.31 1.08
N ASN A 68 14.40 3.94 0.98
CA ASN A 68 15.48 4.40 1.86
C ASN A 68 16.02 5.78 1.44
N SER A 69 16.04 6.02 0.12
CA SER A 69 16.47 7.30 -0.47
C SER A 69 15.89 7.46 -1.86
N TYR A 70 15.94 8.68 -2.38
CA TYR A 70 15.69 8.97 -3.78
C TYR A 70 16.61 10.06 -4.32
N THR A 71 16.77 10.07 -5.63
CA THR A 71 17.48 11.11 -6.39
C THR A 71 16.60 11.57 -7.54
N ILE A 72 16.57 12.88 -7.78
CA ILE A 72 15.91 13.48 -8.94
C ILE A 72 17.00 14.05 -9.82
N THR A 73 16.95 13.75 -11.13
CA THR A 73 17.90 14.32 -12.11
C THR A 73 17.70 15.84 -12.23
N PRO A 74 18.75 16.60 -12.63
CA PRO A 74 18.68 18.06 -12.70
C PRO A 74 17.61 18.61 -13.63
N ASP A 75 17.18 17.84 -14.63
CA ASP A 75 16.07 18.15 -15.54
C ASP A 75 14.70 17.88 -14.92
N GLY A 76 14.64 17.27 -13.72
CA GLY A 76 13.42 16.95 -13.00
C GLY A 76 12.58 15.82 -13.62
N LEU A 77 13.17 15.02 -14.51
CA LEU A 77 12.46 13.97 -15.25
C LEU A 77 12.60 12.59 -14.63
N ASP A 78 13.78 12.21 -14.16
CA ASP A 78 14.03 10.88 -13.62
C ASP A 78 14.05 10.89 -12.09
N TYR A 79 13.23 10.02 -11.49
CA TYR A 79 13.17 9.75 -10.07
C TYR A 79 13.70 8.34 -9.82
N ILE A 80 14.83 8.25 -9.12
CA ILE A 80 15.53 7.00 -8.83
C ILE A 80 15.38 6.72 -7.34
N PHE A 81 14.64 5.68 -6.99
CA PHE A 81 14.42 5.26 -5.60
C PHE A 81 15.30 4.06 -5.28
N ILE A 82 15.93 4.09 -4.11
CA ILE A 82 16.58 2.95 -3.49
C ILE A 82 15.68 2.46 -2.37
N LEU A 83 15.28 1.20 -2.42
CA LEU A 83 14.39 0.60 -1.41
C LEU A 83 15.18 0.20 -0.17
N ARG A 84 14.49 0.17 0.96
CA ARG A 84 14.96 -0.43 2.22
C ARG A 84 15.06 -1.94 2.03
N ASP A 85 15.93 -2.57 2.82
CA ASP A 85 16.14 -4.03 2.83
C ASP A 85 15.44 -4.75 4.00
N ASP A 86 14.85 -3.98 4.92
CA ASP A 86 14.16 -4.46 6.11
C ASP A 86 12.62 -4.44 6.00
N VAL A 87 12.07 -4.23 4.79
CA VAL A 87 10.62 -4.22 4.56
C VAL A 87 10.17 -5.54 3.97
N PHE A 88 9.20 -6.17 4.63
CA PHE A 88 8.63 -7.46 4.24
C PHE A 88 7.10 -7.35 4.13
N PHE A 89 6.51 -8.14 3.26
CA PHE A 89 5.07 -8.36 3.28
C PHE A 89 4.69 -9.15 4.53
N HIS A 90 3.45 -8.99 5.00
CA HIS A 90 2.90 -9.80 6.08
C HIS A 90 2.83 -11.28 5.68
N ASP A 91 2.94 -12.17 6.68
CA ASP A 91 2.80 -13.61 6.47
C ASP A 91 1.42 -13.94 5.86
N HIS A 92 1.42 -14.85 4.89
CA HIS A 92 0.20 -15.29 4.22
C HIS A 92 0.44 -16.65 3.53
N ASP A 93 -0.56 -17.52 3.50
CA ASP A 93 -0.46 -18.89 2.97
C ASP A 93 -0.02 -18.97 1.50
N LEU A 94 -0.25 -17.92 0.72
CA LEU A 94 0.17 -17.85 -0.69
C LEU A 94 1.68 -17.56 -0.87
N PHE A 95 2.39 -17.20 0.19
CA PHE A 95 3.85 -17.12 0.16
C PHE A 95 4.50 -18.48 0.44
N ASN A 96 5.72 -18.64 -0.04
CA ASN A 96 6.48 -19.85 0.23
C ASN A 96 6.64 -20.05 1.74
N ASN A 97 6.24 -21.22 2.25
CA ASN A 97 6.20 -21.55 3.68
C ASN A 97 5.33 -20.59 4.54
N GLY A 98 4.36 -19.92 3.96
CA GLY A 98 3.48 -18.98 4.66
C GLY A 98 4.15 -17.68 5.15
N LYS A 99 5.44 -17.47 4.82
CA LYS A 99 6.21 -16.31 5.29
C LYS A 99 6.26 -15.20 4.24
N GLY A 100 5.93 -13.99 4.68
CA GLY A 100 6.04 -12.79 3.85
C GLY A 100 7.46 -12.57 3.40
N ARG A 101 7.66 -12.43 2.09
CA ARG A 101 8.97 -12.15 1.52
C ARG A 101 9.29 -10.65 1.54
N GLN A 102 10.56 -10.33 1.38
CA GLN A 102 11.05 -8.97 1.22
C GLN A 102 10.38 -8.26 0.03
N VAL A 103 10.03 -6.99 0.23
CA VAL A 103 9.54 -6.09 -0.83
C VAL A 103 10.68 -5.74 -1.78
N LYS A 104 10.44 -5.89 -3.07
CA LYS A 104 11.42 -5.61 -4.13
C LYS A 104 10.90 -4.56 -5.11
N ALA A 105 11.82 -3.95 -5.86
CA ALA A 105 11.46 -2.96 -6.88
C ALA A 105 10.50 -3.51 -7.95
N LYS A 106 10.55 -4.81 -8.24
CA LYS A 106 9.58 -5.48 -9.13
C LYS A 106 8.14 -5.46 -8.60
N ASP A 107 7.95 -5.40 -7.29
CA ASP A 107 6.61 -5.31 -6.70
C ASP A 107 5.99 -3.94 -6.97
N PHE A 108 6.79 -2.87 -6.94
CA PHE A 108 6.34 -1.54 -7.37
C PHE A 108 6.05 -1.50 -8.88
N GLU A 109 6.91 -2.11 -9.71
CA GLU A 109 6.65 -2.22 -11.16
C GLU A 109 5.32 -2.92 -11.42
N TYR A 110 5.03 -4.03 -10.73
CA TYR A 110 3.78 -4.76 -10.80
C TYR A 110 2.59 -3.90 -10.32
N SER A 111 2.71 -3.25 -9.15
CA SER A 111 1.63 -2.43 -8.57
C SER A 111 1.27 -1.24 -9.46
N PHE A 112 2.27 -0.57 -10.04
CA PHE A 112 2.05 0.55 -10.95
C PHE A 112 1.51 0.11 -12.31
N ALA A 113 1.91 -1.09 -12.79
CA ALA A 113 1.31 -1.66 -13.99
C ALA A 113 -0.20 -1.92 -13.81
N ARG A 114 -0.61 -2.43 -12.63
CA ARG A 114 -2.02 -2.58 -12.27
C ARG A 114 -2.77 -1.24 -12.23
N LEU A 115 -2.12 -0.19 -11.69
CA LEU A 115 -2.74 1.12 -11.58
C LEU A 115 -3.12 1.73 -12.93
N ILE A 116 -2.34 1.43 -13.99
CA ILE A 116 -2.60 1.91 -15.37
C ILE A 116 -3.27 0.86 -16.26
N ASP A 117 -3.58 -0.30 -15.73
CA ASP A 117 -4.28 -1.36 -16.46
C ASP A 117 -5.71 -0.92 -16.80
N LYS A 118 -6.02 -0.92 -18.09
CA LYS A 118 -7.33 -0.47 -18.60
C LYS A 118 -8.46 -1.44 -18.22
N ASP A 119 -8.16 -2.71 -18.06
CA ASP A 119 -9.15 -3.73 -17.71
C ASP A 119 -9.53 -3.60 -16.21
N LEU A 120 -8.60 -3.17 -15.35
CA LEU A 120 -8.89 -2.86 -13.95
C LEU A 120 -9.63 -1.51 -13.80
N ALA A 121 -9.49 -0.60 -14.74
CA ALA A 121 -10.15 0.72 -14.74
C ALA A 121 -10.01 1.46 -13.39
N SER A 122 -8.80 1.47 -12.84
CA SER A 122 -8.54 2.10 -11.54
C SER A 122 -8.95 3.57 -11.51
N PRO A 123 -9.70 4.03 -10.50
CA PRO A 123 -9.99 5.44 -10.31
C PRO A 123 -8.74 6.28 -10.05
N GLY A 124 -7.63 5.66 -9.64
CA GLY A 124 -6.34 6.31 -9.39
C GLY A 124 -5.40 6.37 -10.59
N ALA A 125 -5.76 5.84 -11.76
CA ALA A 125 -4.89 5.79 -12.94
C ALA A 125 -4.33 7.17 -13.37
N TRP A 126 -5.07 8.24 -13.09
CA TRP A 126 -4.66 9.62 -13.38
C TRP A 126 -3.36 10.05 -12.68
N VAL A 127 -3.02 9.44 -11.53
CA VAL A 127 -1.78 9.71 -10.79
C VAL A 127 -0.55 9.43 -11.68
N MET A 128 -0.66 8.43 -12.56
CA MET A 128 0.39 8.07 -13.53
C MET A 128 0.32 8.86 -14.85
N GLY A 129 -0.60 9.81 -14.99
CA GLY A 129 -0.79 10.57 -16.24
C GLY A 129 0.44 11.34 -16.71
N THR A 130 1.28 11.81 -15.79
CA THR A 130 2.55 12.50 -16.08
C THR A 130 3.74 11.54 -16.25
N VAL A 131 3.58 10.26 -15.93
CA VAL A 131 4.64 9.25 -16.02
C VAL A 131 4.79 8.79 -17.47
N GLU A 132 6.02 8.78 -17.96
CA GLU A 132 6.41 8.20 -19.25
C GLU A 132 6.69 6.71 -19.11
N SER A 133 7.48 6.34 -18.10
CA SER A 133 7.84 4.96 -17.83
C SER A 133 8.21 4.75 -16.35
N PHE A 134 8.10 3.50 -15.90
CA PHE A 134 8.62 3.07 -14.61
C PHE A 134 9.19 1.66 -14.75
N LYS A 135 10.28 1.37 -14.02
CA LYS A 135 10.95 0.08 -14.12
C LYS A 135 11.82 -0.24 -12.92
N ALA A 136 11.80 -1.49 -12.49
CA ALA A 136 12.78 -2.06 -11.58
C ALA A 136 14.10 -2.31 -12.34
N LYS A 137 15.20 -1.65 -11.91
CA LYS A 137 16.54 -1.91 -12.45
C LYS A 137 17.18 -3.16 -11.86
N ASN A 138 16.92 -3.40 -10.59
CA ASN A 138 17.33 -4.56 -9.81
C ASN A 138 16.36 -4.74 -8.65
N ASP A 139 16.66 -5.60 -7.68
CA ASP A 139 15.79 -5.87 -6.55
C ASP A 139 15.51 -4.65 -5.65
N SER A 140 16.46 -3.72 -5.53
CA SER A 140 16.37 -2.55 -4.65
C SER A 140 16.22 -1.21 -5.37
N THR A 141 16.39 -1.14 -6.69
CA THR A 141 16.38 0.13 -7.42
C THR A 141 15.17 0.21 -8.34
N PHE A 142 14.32 1.21 -8.08
CA PHE A 142 13.13 1.49 -8.86
C PHE A 142 13.21 2.88 -9.50
N ASN A 143 13.04 2.96 -10.81
CA ASN A 143 13.10 4.20 -11.57
C ASN A 143 11.73 4.58 -12.10
N ILE A 144 11.42 5.87 -12.03
CA ILE A 144 10.25 6.48 -12.66
C ILE A 144 10.73 7.64 -13.52
N ARG A 145 10.30 7.68 -14.78
CA ARG A 145 10.55 8.79 -15.70
C ARG A 145 9.26 9.53 -16.01
N LEU A 146 9.31 10.87 -15.93
CA LEU A 146 8.19 11.74 -16.25
C LEU A 146 8.28 12.24 -17.70
N LYS A 147 7.14 12.54 -18.31
CA LYS A 147 7.02 13.19 -19.64
C LYS A 147 7.50 14.64 -19.62
N LYS A 148 7.33 15.31 -18.48
CA LYS A 148 7.75 16.69 -18.21
C LYS A 148 7.97 16.87 -16.71
N PRO A 149 8.81 17.83 -16.28
CA PRO A 149 9.04 18.08 -14.86
C PRO A 149 7.73 18.41 -14.14
N PHE A 150 7.53 17.77 -12.98
CA PHE A 150 6.36 18.00 -12.15
C PHE A 150 6.74 17.99 -10.67
N PRO A 151 6.96 19.17 -10.03
CA PRO A 151 7.46 19.28 -8.66
C PRO A 151 6.60 18.58 -7.61
N ALA A 152 5.27 18.50 -7.81
CA ALA A 152 4.36 17.85 -6.88
C ALA A 152 4.29 16.31 -7.04
N PHE A 153 5.11 15.70 -7.91
CA PHE A 153 5.02 14.28 -8.22
C PHE A 153 5.25 13.39 -6.99
N LEU A 154 6.20 13.74 -6.10
CA LEU A 154 6.42 12.99 -4.86
C LEU A 154 5.18 12.96 -3.95
N SER A 155 4.43 14.07 -3.89
CA SER A 155 3.18 14.11 -3.14
C SER A 155 2.10 13.22 -3.76
N LEU A 156 2.06 13.07 -5.10
CA LEU A 156 1.18 12.10 -5.74
C LEU A 156 1.55 10.66 -5.41
N LEU A 157 2.85 10.35 -5.32
CA LEU A 157 3.33 9.01 -4.96
C LEU A 157 2.99 8.61 -3.53
N SER A 158 2.60 9.54 -2.66
CA SER A 158 2.13 9.23 -1.30
C SER A 158 0.66 8.79 -1.24
N MET A 159 -0.08 8.85 -2.34
CA MET A 159 -1.47 8.38 -2.39
C MET A 159 -1.54 6.86 -2.31
N GLN A 160 -2.61 6.33 -1.69
CA GLN A 160 -2.84 4.89 -1.51
C GLN A 160 -2.76 4.09 -2.82
N TYR A 161 -3.17 4.68 -3.92
CA TYR A 161 -3.05 4.08 -5.25
C TYR A 161 -1.62 3.63 -5.60
N CYS A 162 -0.61 4.31 -5.05
CA CYS A 162 0.81 4.03 -5.25
C CYS A 162 1.39 3.04 -4.23
N SER A 163 0.56 2.41 -3.43
CA SER A 163 0.99 1.39 -2.47
C SER A 163 1.49 0.13 -3.17
N VAL A 164 2.49 -0.52 -2.55
CA VAL A 164 3.03 -1.79 -3.06
C VAL A 164 2.17 -2.96 -2.60
N VAL A 165 1.88 -3.87 -3.51
CA VAL A 165 1.14 -5.11 -3.24
C VAL A 165 1.89 -6.32 -3.79
N PRO A 166 1.81 -7.49 -3.12
CA PRO A 166 2.44 -8.70 -3.59
C PRO A 166 1.64 -9.34 -4.73
N HIS A 167 2.30 -9.68 -5.81
CA HIS A 167 1.63 -10.28 -6.98
C HIS A 167 1.05 -11.67 -6.70
N GLU A 168 1.61 -12.40 -5.73
CA GLU A 168 1.15 -13.72 -5.32
C GLU A 168 -0.29 -13.67 -4.79
N ILE A 169 -0.58 -12.72 -3.91
CA ILE A 169 -1.90 -12.55 -3.29
C ILE A 169 -2.92 -12.06 -4.31
N ILE A 170 -2.53 -11.10 -5.14
CA ILE A 170 -3.41 -10.56 -6.19
C ILE A 170 -3.83 -11.67 -7.17
N LYS A 171 -2.87 -12.47 -7.66
CA LYS A 171 -3.16 -13.57 -8.60
C LYS A 171 -3.94 -14.70 -7.97
N GLY A 172 -3.79 -14.92 -6.67
CA GLY A 172 -4.57 -15.91 -5.92
C GLY A 172 -6.04 -15.54 -5.72
N GLY A 173 -6.46 -14.33 -6.10
CA GLY A 173 -7.87 -13.88 -6.04
C GLY A 173 -8.37 -13.56 -4.63
N ASN A 174 -7.51 -13.52 -3.61
CA ASN A 174 -7.91 -13.46 -2.20
C ASN A 174 -7.90 -12.04 -1.57
N PHE A 175 -7.79 -10.98 -2.37
CA PHE A 175 -7.69 -9.62 -1.82
C PHE A 175 -8.99 -9.11 -1.17
N ASN A 176 -10.12 -9.72 -1.47
CA ASN A 176 -11.46 -9.32 -0.99
C ASN A 176 -12.23 -10.43 -0.26
N HIS A 177 -11.61 -11.55 0.04
CA HIS A 177 -12.27 -12.67 0.71
C HIS A 177 -11.74 -12.83 2.14
N HIS A 178 -12.43 -12.17 3.07
CA HIS A 178 -12.40 -12.50 4.49
C HIS A 178 -13.83 -12.63 5.00
#